data_85caae7c739b494281945a9401a4b9e6
#
_entry.id   85caae7c739b494281945a9401a4b9e6
#
_cell.length_a   1.000
_cell.length_b   1.000
_cell.length_c   1.000
_cell.angle_alpha   90.00
_cell.angle_beta   90.00
_cell.angle_gamma   90.00
#
_symmetry.space_group_name_H-M   'P 1'
#
loop_
_entity.id
_entity.type
_entity.pdbx_description
1 polymer ?
#
loop_
_entity_poly.entity_id
_entity_poly.type
_entity_poly.pdbx_seq_one_letter_code
_entity_poly.pdbx_strand_id
1 'polypeptide(L)'
;MEQRVRICDIAEELGLSTATVSNVIHGKTNKVSDATVQRVMALLERRQYIPSMAGILLAQNRSGIIGVFIHEHEKYEGHTLEDFFISSSLNCLSAEIESNGQFMMVKRAKHAEEIIRFASMWNMDGIVVIGFCNQDYTD
;
A
#
# COMPACT_ATOMS: atom_id res chain seq x y z
N MET A 1 9.32 -20.63 -4.79
CA MET A 1 8.10 -19.79 -4.86
C MET A 1 7.33 -20.18 -6.09
N GLU A 2 6.09 -20.53 -5.95
CA GLU A 2 5.20 -20.70 -7.10
C GLU A 2 5.09 -19.39 -7.87
N GLN A 3 5.11 -19.50 -9.17
CA GLN A 3 5.03 -18.35 -10.04
C GLN A 3 3.64 -17.73 -9.93
N ARG A 4 3.57 -16.49 -9.46
CA ARG A 4 2.30 -15.78 -9.29
C ARG A 4 1.58 -15.64 -10.62
N VAL A 5 0.30 -16.01 -10.67
CA VAL A 5 -0.56 -15.84 -11.84
C VAL A 5 -0.70 -14.34 -12.17
N ARG A 6 -0.47 -13.98 -13.42
CA ARG A 6 -0.52 -12.60 -13.91
C ARG A 6 -1.74 -12.39 -14.82
N ILE A 7 -2.12 -11.13 -15.02
CA ILE A 7 -3.22 -10.78 -15.94
C ILE A 7 -2.97 -11.33 -17.35
N CYS A 8 -1.72 -11.27 -17.83
CA CYS A 8 -1.38 -11.79 -19.16
C CYS A 8 -1.62 -13.30 -19.27
N ASP A 9 -1.40 -14.06 -18.22
CA ASP A 9 -1.64 -15.51 -18.20
C ASP A 9 -3.15 -15.82 -18.33
N ILE A 10 -3.98 -15.06 -17.63
CA ILE A 10 -5.45 -15.15 -17.73
C ILE A 10 -5.95 -14.76 -19.13
N ALA A 11 -5.43 -13.65 -19.65
CA ALA A 11 -5.81 -13.16 -20.98
C ALA A 11 -5.46 -14.15 -22.08
N GLU A 12 -4.27 -14.75 -22.03
CA GLU A 12 -3.80 -15.76 -22.98
C GLU A 12 -4.69 -17.01 -22.93
N GLU A 13 -5.00 -17.51 -21.75
CA GLU A 13 -5.85 -18.71 -21.58
C GLU A 13 -7.28 -18.50 -22.13
N LEU A 14 -7.81 -17.29 -22.03
CA LEU A 14 -9.15 -16.94 -22.50
C LEU A 14 -9.19 -16.43 -23.97
N GLY A 15 -8.05 -16.19 -24.57
CA GLY A 15 -7.97 -15.57 -25.90
C GLY A 15 -8.47 -14.12 -25.91
N LEU A 16 -8.28 -13.40 -24.79
CA LEU A 16 -8.68 -12.00 -24.62
C LEU A 16 -7.46 -11.08 -24.51
N SER A 17 -7.68 -9.78 -24.70
CA SER A 17 -6.64 -8.80 -24.40
C SER A 17 -6.46 -8.61 -22.91
N THR A 18 -5.25 -8.25 -22.50
CA THR A 18 -4.96 -7.89 -21.10
C THR A 18 -5.82 -6.72 -20.62
N ALA A 19 -6.12 -5.76 -21.50
CA ALA A 19 -7.01 -4.64 -21.23
C ALA A 19 -8.43 -5.09 -20.87
N THR A 20 -8.97 -6.07 -21.59
CA THR A 20 -10.31 -6.62 -21.32
C THR A 20 -10.34 -7.30 -19.95
N VAL A 21 -9.35 -8.13 -19.64
CA VAL A 21 -9.24 -8.80 -18.33
C VAL A 21 -9.08 -7.77 -17.21
N SER A 22 -8.23 -6.78 -17.38
CA SER A 22 -8.03 -5.69 -16.42
C SER A 22 -9.31 -4.91 -16.18
N ASN A 23 -10.08 -4.60 -17.22
CA ASN A 23 -11.36 -3.91 -17.09
C ASN A 23 -12.37 -4.71 -16.25
N VAL A 24 -12.45 -6.02 -16.46
CA VAL A 24 -13.31 -6.90 -15.64
C VAL A 24 -12.89 -6.89 -14.18
N ILE A 25 -11.59 -7.02 -13.90
CA ILE A 25 -11.06 -6.99 -12.52
C ILE A 25 -11.41 -5.67 -11.81
N HIS A 26 -11.37 -4.54 -12.51
CA HIS A 26 -11.66 -3.23 -11.97
C HIS A 26 -13.14 -2.80 -12.04
N GLY A 27 -14.03 -3.70 -12.44
CA GLY A 27 -15.46 -3.43 -12.55
C GLY A 27 -15.86 -2.52 -13.70
N LYS A 28 -14.97 -2.25 -14.66
CA LYS A 28 -15.23 -1.44 -15.87
C LYS A 28 -15.81 -2.32 -16.97
N THR A 29 -17.03 -2.81 -16.75
CA THR A 29 -17.65 -3.83 -17.61
C THR A 29 -18.61 -3.28 -18.68
N ASN A 30 -18.75 -1.97 -18.80
CA ASN A 30 -19.71 -1.33 -19.70
C ASN A 30 -19.56 -1.72 -21.19
N LYS A 31 -18.36 -2.10 -21.61
CA LYS A 31 -18.03 -2.51 -22.99
C LYS A 31 -17.73 -4.00 -23.14
N VAL A 32 -18.00 -4.77 -22.10
CA VAL A 32 -17.71 -6.21 -22.06
C VAL A 32 -19.03 -6.96 -21.91
N SER A 33 -19.24 -8.02 -22.70
CA SER A 33 -20.45 -8.83 -22.58
C SER A 33 -20.49 -9.59 -21.26
N ASP A 34 -21.71 -9.83 -20.75
CA ASP A 34 -21.91 -10.56 -19.50
C ASP A 34 -21.29 -11.95 -19.57
N ALA A 35 -21.37 -12.63 -20.71
CA ALA A 35 -20.74 -13.94 -20.91
C ALA A 35 -19.22 -13.86 -20.77
N THR A 36 -18.59 -12.83 -21.30
CA THR A 36 -17.14 -12.61 -21.16
C THR A 36 -16.77 -12.31 -19.71
N VAL A 37 -17.54 -11.45 -19.02
CA VAL A 37 -17.34 -11.16 -17.59
C VAL A 37 -17.36 -12.44 -16.77
N GLN A 38 -18.36 -13.30 -16.98
CA GLN A 38 -18.48 -14.56 -16.26
C GLN A 38 -17.31 -15.52 -16.54
N ARG A 39 -16.85 -15.59 -17.80
CA ARG A 39 -15.70 -16.40 -18.17
C ARG A 39 -14.42 -15.93 -17.47
N VAL A 40 -14.19 -14.61 -17.43
CA VAL A 40 -13.04 -14.03 -16.74
C VAL A 40 -13.11 -14.31 -15.24
N MET A 41 -14.23 -14.03 -14.62
CA MET A 41 -14.42 -14.23 -13.17
C MET A 41 -14.23 -15.70 -12.78
N ALA A 42 -14.78 -16.64 -13.55
CA ALA A 42 -14.63 -18.06 -13.29
C ALA A 42 -13.16 -18.53 -13.38
N LEU A 43 -12.40 -17.99 -14.34
CA LEU A 43 -10.98 -18.33 -14.46
C LEU A 43 -10.13 -17.70 -13.37
N LEU A 44 -10.42 -16.44 -12.99
CA LEU A 44 -9.74 -15.78 -11.87
C LEU A 44 -9.88 -16.60 -10.58
N GLU A 45 -11.09 -17.09 -10.30
CA GLU A 45 -11.36 -17.94 -9.14
C GLU A 45 -10.62 -19.28 -9.22
N ARG A 46 -10.73 -19.97 -10.35
CA ARG A 46 -10.08 -21.27 -10.58
C ARG A 46 -8.57 -21.19 -10.47
N ARG A 47 -7.96 -20.11 -10.98
CA ARG A 47 -6.52 -19.87 -10.95
C ARG A 47 -6.05 -19.21 -9.66
N GLN A 48 -6.95 -18.94 -8.72
CA GLN A 48 -6.68 -18.26 -7.46
C GLN A 48 -5.88 -16.94 -7.68
N TYR A 49 -6.34 -16.16 -8.65
CA TYR A 49 -5.70 -14.88 -8.99
C TYR A 49 -5.82 -13.91 -7.84
N ILE A 50 -4.69 -13.37 -7.40
CA ILE A 50 -4.61 -12.30 -6.40
C ILE A 50 -4.22 -11.00 -7.10
N PRO A 51 -5.07 -9.97 -7.09
CA PRO A 51 -4.76 -8.69 -7.70
C PRO A 51 -3.45 -8.09 -7.17
N SER A 52 -2.68 -7.47 -8.05
CA SER A 52 -1.52 -6.69 -7.63
C SER A 52 -1.95 -5.31 -7.17
N MET A 53 -2.07 -5.12 -5.87
CA MET A 53 -2.42 -3.81 -5.30
C MET A 53 -1.42 -2.73 -5.70
N ALA A 54 -0.13 -3.07 -5.78
CA ALA A 54 0.90 -2.15 -6.23
C ALA A 54 0.61 -1.60 -7.65
N GLY A 55 0.20 -2.48 -8.59
CA GLY A 55 -0.16 -2.06 -9.94
C GLY A 55 -1.42 -1.18 -9.97
N ILE A 56 -2.43 -1.52 -9.18
CA ILE A 56 -3.68 -0.75 -9.07
C ILE A 56 -3.40 0.65 -8.51
N LEU A 57 -2.68 0.73 -7.42
CA LEU A 57 -2.33 1.98 -6.75
C LEU A 57 -1.43 2.86 -7.62
N LEU A 58 -0.47 2.26 -8.33
CA LEU A 58 0.38 2.97 -9.28
C LEU A 58 -0.44 3.61 -10.41
N ALA A 59 -1.41 2.88 -10.96
CA ALA A 59 -2.31 3.43 -11.99
C ALA A 59 -3.18 4.58 -11.47
N GLN A 60 -3.47 4.61 -10.18
CA GLN A 60 -4.19 5.70 -9.51
C GLN A 60 -3.27 6.81 -8.99
N ASN A 61 -1.97 6.72 -9.23
CA ASN A 61 -0.94 7.60 -8.67
C ASN A 61 -1.00 7.67 -7.13
N ARG A 62 -1.21 6.53 -6.49
CA ARG A 62 -1.30 6.38 -5.03
C ARG A 62 -0.47 5.19 -4.59
N SER A 63 0.05 5.24 -3.36
CA SER A 63 0.72 4.10 -2.76
C SER A 63 -0.18 3.30 -1.80
N GLY A 64 -1.21 3.94 -1.28
CA GLY A 64 -2.01 3.37 -0.19
C GLY A 64 -1.27 3.31 1.13
N ILE A 65 -0.15 4.01 1.26
CA ILE A 65 0.73 3.96 2.43
C ILE A 65 0.63 5.28 3.20
N ILE A 66 0.39 5.19 4.49
CA ILE A 66 0.59 6.26 5.46
C ILE A 66 1.88 5.97 6.21
N GLY A 67 2.85 6.86 6.10
CA GLY A 67 4.11 6.77 6.82
C GLY A 67 3.97 7.31 8.24
N VAL A 68 4.37 6.53 9.23
CA VAL A 68 4.46 6.99 10.62
C VAL A 68 5.93 7.04 11.00
N PHE A 69 6.44 8.24 11.19
CA PHE A 69 7.85 8.49 11.50
C PHE A 69 8.01 8.85 12.98
N ILE A 70 8.88 8.12 13.65
CA ILE A 70 9.11 8.27 15.07
C ILE A 70 10.53 8.76 15.30
N HIS A 71 10.68 9.83 16.08
CA HIS A 71 11.99 10.35 16.42
C HIS A 71 12.75 9.35 17.29
N GLU A 72 13.88 8.88 16.79
CA GLU A 72 14.79 8.00 17.53
C GLU A 72 15.67 8.81 18.46
N HIS A 73 15.16 9.09 19.66
CA HIS A 73 15.88 9.83 20.68
C HIS A 73 16.76 8.91 21.51
N GLU A 74 17.95 9.39 21.87
CA GLU A 74 18.95 8.64 22.66
C GLU A 74 18.41 8.09 23.98
N LYS A 75 17.44 8.78 24.61
CA LYS A 75 16.81 8.34 25.86
C LYS A 75 16.16 6.94 25.78
N TYR A 76 15.84 6.47 24.59
CA TYR A 76 15.22 5.17 24.40
C TYR A 76 16.23 4.04 24.19
N GLU A 77 17.52 4.35 24.07
CA GLU A 77 18.60 3.35 23.92
C GLU A 77 18.31 2.28 22.85
N GLY A 78 17.66 2.68 21.76
CA GLY A 78 17.24 1.77 20.68
C GLY A 78 15.90 1.07 20.90
N HIS A 79 15.25 1.24 22.05
CA HIS A 79 13.96 0.65 22.41
C HIS A 79 12.77 1.59 22.19
N THR A 80 12.84 2.44 21.19
CA THR A 80 11.84 3.50 20.90
C THR A 80 10.41 2.95 20.79
N LEU A 81 10.24 1.81 20.13
CA LEU A 81 8.89 1.24 19.90
C LEU A 81 8.33 0.53 21.13
N GLU A 82 9.14 0.30 22.16
CA GLU A 82 8.70 -0.27 23.43
C GLU A 82 8.13 0.78 24.40
N ASP A 83 8.35 2.07 24.12
CA ASP A 83 7.75 3.15 24.90
C ASP A 83 6.23 3.06 24.86
N PHE A 84 5.61 3.14 26.03
CA PHE A 84 4.15 2.96 26.18
C PHE A 84 3.34 3.98 25.39
N PHE A 85 3.75 5.24 25.42
CA PHE A 85 3.06 6.30 24.66
C PHE A 85 3.17 6.07 23.15
N ILE A 86 4.35 5.71 22.68
CA ILE A 86 4.59 5.44 21.26
C ILE A 86 3.82 4.19 20.81
N SER A 87 3.90 3.10 21.55
CA SER A 87 3.22 1.85 21.20
C SER A 87 1.69 2.01 21.22
N SER A 88 1.15 2.71 22.18
CA SER A 88 -0.30 3.01 22.26
C SER A 88 -0.74 3.90 21.09
N SER A 89 0.05 4.90 20.74
CA SER A 89 -0.22 5.78 19.59
C SER A 89 -0.20 4.99 18.28
N LEU A 90 0.76 4.10 18.11
CA LEU A 90 0.84 3.24 16.93
C LEU A 90 -0.37 2.31 16.81
N ASN A 91 -0.83 1.76 17.93
CA ASN A 91 -2.01 0.89 17.93
C ASN A 91 -3.26 1.65 17.47
N CYS A 92 -3.49 2.85 17.97
CA CYS A 92 -4.62 3.69 17.55
C CYS A 92 -4.50 4.10 16.07
N LEU A 93 -3.32 4.51 15.62
CA LEU A 93 -3.07 4.88 14.24
C LEU A 93 -3.28 3.70 13.29
N SER A 94 -2.77 2.53 13.66
CA SER A 94 -2.95 1.31 12.87
C SER A 94 -4.41 1.00 12.62
N ALA A 95 -5.23 1.02 13.67
CA ALA A 95 -6.66 0.76 13.56
C ALA A 95 -7.38 1.76 12.64
N GLU A 96 -7.06 3.05 12.77
CA GLU A 96 -7.68 4.09 11.93
C GLU A 96 -7.20 4.01 10.47
N ILE A 97 -5.92 3.81 10.23
CA ILE A 97 -5.34 3.69 8.90
C ILE A 97 -5.94 2.47 8.17
N GLU A 98 -6.03 1.33 8.84
CA GLU A 98 -6.61 0.11 8.29
C GLU A 98 -8.10 0.27 7.97
N SER A 99 -8.86 0.96 8.83
CA SER A 99 -10.28 1.22 8.60
C SER A 99 -10.54 2.04 7.33
N ASN A 100 -9.57 2.83 6.90
CA ASN A 100 -9.61 3.60 5.65
C ASN A 100 -9.03 2.84 4.45
N GLY A 101 -8.73 1.55 4.59
CA GLY A 101 -8.20 0.72 3.50
C GLY A 101 -6.75 1.05 3.12
N GLN A 102 -6.01 1.66 4.00
CA GLN A 102 -4.60 2.02 3.79
C GLN A 102 -3.68 1.18 4.67
N PHE A 103 -2.38 1.23 4.38
CA PHE A 103 -1.36 0.51 5.12
C PHE A 103 -0.49 1.48 5.90
N MET A 104 -0.14 1.09 7.11
CA MET A 104 0.79 1.84 7.94
C MET A 104 2.22 1.34 7.74
N MET A 105 3.12 2.24 7.43
CA MET A 105 4.56 1.97 7.38
C MET A 105 5.22 2.76 8.51
N VAL A 106 5.83 2.04 9.47
CA VAL A 106 6.52 2.64 10.62
C VAL A 106 8.01 2.72 10.34
N LYS A 107 8.58 3.89 10.55
CA LYS A 107 10.02 4.09 10.43
C LYS A 107 10.52 4.99 11.56
N ARG A 108 11.61 4.57 12.19
CA ARG A 108 12.39 5.44 13.09
C ARG A 108 13.28 6.35 12.26
N ALA A 109 13.35 7.62 12.63
CA ALA A 109 14.19 8.61 11.96
C ALA A 109 14.86 9.52 12.99
N LYS A 110 16.07 9.96 12.69
CA LYS A 110 16.81 10.92 13.52
C LYS A 110 16.65 12.36 13.02
N HIS A 111 16.47 12.53 11.71
CA HIS A 111 16.45 13.82 11.05
C HIS A 111 15.23 13.95 10.14
N ALA A 112 14.71 15.17 10.01
CA ALA A 112 13.56 15.49 9.18
C ALA A 112 13.78 15.19 7.69
N GLU A 113 15.02 15.32 7.21
CA GLU A 113 15.39 14.99 5.82
C GLU A 113 15.11 13.52 5.45
N GLU A 114 15.30 12.62 6.40
CA GLU A 114 14.98 11.20 6.19
C GLU A 114 13.49 11.00 5.93
N ILE A 115 12.64 11.75 6.62
CA ILE A 115 11.18 11.70 6.46
C ILE A 115 10.79 12.10 5.04
N ILE A 116 11.29 13.25 4.57
CA ILE A 116 11.01 13.78 3.23
C ILE A 116 11.46 12.80 2.16
N ARG A 117 12.66 12.26 2.30
CA ARG A 117 13.24 11.31 1.36
C ARG A 117 12.41 10.03 1.27
N PHE A 118 12.04 9.44 2.41
CA PHE A 118 11.25 8.21 2.43
C PHE A 118 9.82 8.41 1.95
N ALA A 119 9.18 9.51 2.36
CA ALA A 119 7.83 9.83 1.91
C ALA A 119 7.77 9.97 0.39
N SER A 120 8.77 10.61 -0.21
CA SER A 120 8.87 10.78 -1.66
C SER A 120 9.20 9.46 -2.37
N MET A 121 10.17 8.72 -1.84
CA MET A 121 10.61 7.45 -2.42
C MET A 121 9.47 6.41 -2.52
N TRP A 122 8.63 6.34 -1.50
CA TRP A 122 7.50 5.42 -1.44
C TRP A 122 6.17 6.03 -1.91
N ASN A 123 6.20 7.27 -2.38
CA ASN A 123 5.00 8.01 -2.81
C ASN A 123 3.88 7.90 -1.76
N MET A 124 4.20 8.14 -0.51
CA MET A 124 3.25 8.01 0.60
C MET A 124 2.07 8.96 0.42
N ASP A 125 0.87 8.48 0.69
CA ASP A 125 -0.37 9.27 0.61
C ASP A 125 -0.45 10.32 1.72
N GLY A 126 0.20 10.05 2.84
CA GLY A 126 0.29 10.97 3.99
C GLY A 126 1.36 10.52 4.97
N ILE A 127 1.70 11.40 5.88
CA ILE A 127 2.66 11.12 6.95
C ILE A 127 2.12 11.57 8.31
N VAL A 128 2.51 10.83 9.35
CA VAL A 128 2.35 11.20 10.75
C VAL A 128 3.73 11.22 11.39
N VAL A 129 4.00 12.21 12.20
CA VAL A 129 5.31 12.39 12.84
C VAL A 129 5.13 12.41 14.35
N ILE A 130 5.91 11.62 15.07
CA ILE A 130 5.84 11.50 16.53
C ILE A 130 7.21 11.83 17.13
N GLY A 131 7.25 12.73 18.08
CA GLY A 131 8.42 13.04 18.90
C GLY A 131 9.40 14.03 18.31
N PHE A 132 9.15 14.58 17.13
CA PHE A 132 9.95 15.67 16.56
C PHE A 132 9.49 17.01 17.12
N CYS A 133 10.43 17.92 17.35
CA CYS A 133 10.17 19.29 17.77
C CYS A 133 10.44 20.28 16.62
N ASN A 134 10.08 21.55 16.83
CA ASN A 134 10.24 22.57 15.79
C ASN A 134 11.70 22.74 15.33
N GLN A 135 12.67 22.47 16.20
CA GLN A 135 14.09 22.56 15.84
C GLN A 135 14.52 21.48 14.84
N ASP A 136 13.84 20.34 14.84
CA ASP A 136 14.16 19.23 13.94
C ASP A 136 13.80 19.53 12.48
N TYR A 137 13.02 20.57 12.22
CA TYR A 137 12.57 20.98 10.88
C TYR A 137 13.28 22.23 10.34
N THR A 138 14.15 22.85 11.13
CA THR A 138 14.81 24.11 10.77
C THR A 138 16.29 23.94 10.39
N ASP A 139 16.83 22.78 10.61
CA ASP A 139 18.17 22.37 10.20
C ASP A 139 18.08 21.46 8.97
#